data_ab57226f615b2710b811f994168d1993
#
_entry.id   ab57226f615b2710b811f994168d1993
#
_cell.length_a   1.000
_cell.length_b   1.000
_cell.length_c   1.000
_cell.angle_alpha   90.00
_cell.angle_beta   90.00
_cell.angle_gamma   90.00
#
_symmetry.space_group_name_H-M   'P 1'
#
loop_
_entity.id
_entity.type
_entity.pdbx_description
1 polymer ?
#
loop_
_entity_poly.entity_id
_entity_poly.type
_entity_poly.pdbx_seq_one_letter_code
_entity_poly.pdbx_strand_id
1 'polypeptide(L)'
;PKPSSAASDVYKRQVMEAAIKACEAVDICVKEVIETALANDYTTIVIADHGNCETMINPDGTPNTAHTTNPVPIILVDKELQFIDNGILGDIAPTILELMGIEKPAAMTQHSLLHPIQK
;
A
#
# COMPACT_ATOMS: atom_id res chain seq x y z
N PRO A 1 32.54 -6.11 -0.72
CA PRO A 1 32.95 -7.47 -0.35
C PRO A 1 31.75 -8.38 -0.12
N LYS A 2 31.79 -9.58 -0.68
CA LYS A 2 30.73 -10.56 -0.43
C LYS A 2 30.85 -11.06 1.03
N PRO A 3 29.78 -11.01 1.83
CA PRO A 3 29.83 -11.54 3.18
C PRO A 3 30.08 -13.05 3.16
N SER A 4 30.74 -13.58 4.20
CA SER A 4 30.84 -15.03 4.43
C SER A 4 29.45 -15.63 4.63
N SER A 5 29.29 -16.94 4.45
CA SER A 5 28.00 -17.61 4.65
C SER A 5 27.38 -17.33 6.03
N ALA A 6 28.18 -17.34 7.09
CA ALA A 6 27.72 -17.00 8.44
C ALA A 6 27.29 -15.52 8.57
N ALA A 7 28.06 -14.60 7.99
CA ALA A 7 27.68 -13.19 7.95
C ALA A 7 26.45 -12.96 7.07
N SER A 8 26.27 -13.74 6.00
CA SER A 8 25.06 -13.73 5.19
C SER A 8 23.82 -14.18 5.97
N ASP A 9 23.93 -15.21 6.81
CA ASP A 9 22.80 -15.69 7.63
C ASP A 9 22.42 -14.68 8.72
N VAL A 10 23.39 -14.00 9.33
CA VAL A 10 23.13 -12.89 10.27
C VAL A 10 22.48 -11.73 9.55
N TYR A 11 22.96 -11.36 8.38
CA TYR A 11 22.40 -10.29 7.55
C TYR A 11 20.96 -10.61 7.16
N LYS A 12 20.64 -11.84 6.74
CA LYS A 12 19.27 -12.28 6.42
C LYS A 12 18.32 -12.09 7.60
N ARG A 13 18.73 -12.48 8.82
CA ARG A 13 17.92 -12.28 10.02
C ARG A 13 17.74 -10.79 10.34
N GLN A 14 18.81 -9.99 10.23
CA GLN A 14 18.76 -8.55 10.47
C GLN A 14 17.83 -7.83 9.50
N VAL A 15 17.81 -8.20 8.22
CA VAL A 15 16.91 -7.64 7.22
C VAL A 15 15.46 -7.97 7.55
N MET A 16 15.16 -9.22 7.95
CA MET A 16 13.82 -9.62 8.35
C MET A 16 13.37 -8.87 9.61
N GLU A 17 14.19 -8.81 10.65
CA GLU A 17 13.87 -8.08 11.87
C GLU A 17 13.67 -6.59 11.62
N ALA A 18 14.50 -6.00 10.76
CA ALA A 18 14.36 -4.59 10.38
C ALA A 18 13.05 -4.34 9.60
N ALA A 19 12.66 -5.25 8.71
CA ALA A 19 11.40 -5.16 7.98
C ALA A 19 10.19 -5.27 8.93
N ILE A 20 10.22 -6.20 9.89
CA ILE A 20 9.16 -6.33 10.90
C ILE A 20 9.03 -5.03 11.71
N LYS A 21 10.13 -4.50 12.22
CA LYS A 21 10.12 -3.22 12.97
C LYS A 21 9.62 -2.05 12.13
N ALA A 22 9.99 -2.01 10.85
CA ALA A 22 9.49 -0.99 9.94
C ALA A 22 7.98 -1.11 9.74
N CYS A 23 7.46 -2.31 9.53
CA CYS A 23 6.01 -2.54 9.40
C CYS A 23 5.26 -2.17 10.69
N GLU A 24 5.78 -2.53 11.86
CA GLU A 24 5.19 -2.15 13.15
C GLU A 24 5.16 -0.63 13.34
N ALA A 25 6.25 0.07 12.98
CA ALA A 25 6.32 1.52 13.07
C ALA A 25 5.35 2.20 12.08
N VAL A 26 5.26 1.70 10.85
CA VAL A 26 4.32 2.20 9.84
C VAL A 26 2.88 1.98 10.30
N ASP A 27 2.55 0.83 10.88
CA ASP A 27 1.21 0.54 11.39
C ASP A 27 0.76 1.56 12.44
N ILE A 28 1.63 1.87 13.40
CA ILE A 28 1.36 2.89 14.42
C ILE A 28 1.15 4.28 13.80
N CYS A 29 2.03 4.69 12.88
CA CYS A 29 1.95 5.99 12.22
C CYS A 29 0.69 6.10 11.35
N VAL A 30 0.36 5.06 10.60
CA VAL A 30 -0.85 5.02 9.76
C VAL A 30 -2.10 5.12 10.62
N LYS A 31 -2.14 4.43 11.76
CA LYS A 31 -3.25 4.57 12.71
C LYS A 31 -3.46 6.02 13.15
N GLU A 32 -2.42 6.71 13.58
CA GLU A 32 -2.50 8.11 14.01
C GLU A 32 -2.99 9.04 12.90
N VAL A 33 -2.48 8.83 11.68
CA VAL A 33 -2.90 9.62 10.50
C VAL A 33 -4.38 9.38 10.18
N ILE A 34 -4.81 8.11 10.15
CA ILE A 34 -6.20 7.75 9.85
C ILE A 34 -7.16 8.29 10.91
N GLU A 35 -6.85 8.10 12.18
CA GLU A 35 -7.70 8.60 13.28
C GLU A 35 -7.83 10.14 13.23
N THR A 36 -6.74 10.83 12.97
CA THR A 36 -6.75 12.29 12.81
C THR A 36 -7.54 12.73 11.58
N ALA A 37 -7.36 12.04 10.46
CA ALA A 37 -8.09 12.32 9.22
C ALA A 37 -9.60 12.16 9.43
N LEU A 38 -10.03 11.05 10.01
CA LEU A 38 -11.44 10.78 10.30
C LEU A 38 -12.04 11.82 11.27
N ALA A 39 -11.28 12.22 12.28
CA ALA A 39 -11.71 13.25 13.24
C ALA A 39 -11.91 14.62 12.59
N ASN A 40 -11.28 14.87 11.45
CA ASN A 40 -11.35 16.11 10.68
C ASN A 40 -12.14 15.99 9.37
N ASP A 41 -12.95 14.95 9.24
CA ASP A 41 -13.81 14.70 8.07
C ASP A 41 -13.07 14.47 6.76
N TYR A 42 -11.87 13.89 6.82
CA TYR A 42 -11.13 13.44 5.63
C TYR A 42 -11.44 11.99 5.29
N THR A 43 -11.59 11.73 4.01
CA THR A 43 -11.52 10.37 3.44
C THR A 43 -10.06 10.02 3.18
N THR A 44 -9.66 8.82 3.52
CA THR A 44 -8.25 8.37 3.40
C THR A 44 -8.15 7.14 2.51
N ILE A 45 -7.23 7.15 1.57
CA ILE A 45 -6.84 5.96 0.80
C ILE A 45 -5.44 5.56 1.24
N VAL A 46 -5.30 4.33 1.74
CA VAL A 46 -4.00 3.73 2.07
C VAL A 46 -3.61 2.78 0.96
N ILE A 47 -2.45 3.00 0.38
CA ILE A 47 -1.95 2.21 -0.74
C ILE A 47 -0.42 2.20 -0.74
N ALA A 48 0.17 1.21 -1.41
CA ALA A 48 1.59 1.21 -1.77
C ALA A 48 1.77 1.41 -3.28
N ASP A 49 2.91 1.94 -3.69
CA ASP A 49 3.28 2.12 -5.09
C ASP A 49 3.85 0.85 -5.73
N HIS A 50 4.39 -0.06 -4.93
CA HIS A 50 4.93 -1.35 -5.35
C HIS A 50 5.01 -2.32 -4.17
N GLY A 51 5.18 -3.61 -4.46
CA GLY A 51 5.46 -4.63 -3.46
C GLY A 51 6.92 -4.61 -3.00
N ASN A 52 7.16 -5.10 -1.80
CA ASN A 52 8.50 -5.23 -1.21
C ASN A 52 8.53 -6.31 -0.13
N CYS A 53 7.98 -6.01 1.06
CA CYS A 53 8.11 -6.85 2.27
C CYS A 53 7.37 -8.19 2.19
N GLU A 54 6.47 -8.38 1.26
CA GLU A 54 5.76 -9.65 1.04
C GLU A 54 6.67 -10.73 0.44
N THR A 55 7.83 -10.34 -0.10
CA THR A 55 8.85 -11.25 -0.63
C THR A 55 10.22 -10.90 -0.04
N MET A 56 10.52 -11.46 1.12
CA MET A 56 11.77 -11.20 1.85
C MET A 56 12.91 -12.16 1.46
N ILE A 57 12.57 -13.32 0.92
CA ILE A 57 13.53 -14.39 0.60
C ILE A 57 13.25 -14.90 -0.81
N ASN A 58 14.28 -14.95 -1.63
CA ASN A 58 14.21 -15.54 -2.96
C ASN A 58 14.11 -17.08 -2.89
N PRO A 59 13.65 -17.76 -3.97
CA PRO A 59 13.58 -19.21 -4.01
C PRO A 59 14.91 -19.93 -3.75
N ASP A 60 16.03 -19.29 -4.03
CA ASP A 60 17.39 -19.82 -3.77
C ASP A 60 17.86 -19.61 -2.32
N GLY A 61 17.02 -19.03 -1.45
CA GLY A 61 17.31 -18.75 -0.04
C GLY A 61 18.07 -17.44 0.21
N THR A 62 18.36 -16.65 -0.81
CA THR A 62 19.00 -15.33 -0.65
C THR A 62 17.98 -14.26 -0.23
N PRO A 63 18.42 -13.19 0.47
CA PRO A 63 17.54 -12.08 0.78
C PRO A 63 17.04 -11.39 -0.52
N ASN A 64 15.75 -11.14 -0.59
CA ASN A 64 15.21 -10.26 -1.61
C ASN A 64 15.21 -8.82 -1.08
N THR A 65 15.94 -7.95 -1.74
CA THR A 65 16.01 -6.52 -1.42
C THR A 65 15.41 -5.66 -2.53
N ALA A 66 14.90 -6.29 -3.58
CA ALA A 66 14.29 -5.61 -4.72
C ALA A 66 12.80 -5.35 -4.48
N HIS A 67 12.27 -4.39 -5.20
CA HIS A 67 10.82 -4.21 -5.33
C HIS A 67 10.21 -5.40 -6.07
N THR A 68 8.96 -5.69 -5.79
CA THR A 68 8.21 -6.74 -6.46
C THR A 68 7.10 -6.16 -7.33
N THR A 69 6.64 -6.94 -8.30
CA THR A 69 5.47 -6.64 -9.12
C THR A 69 4.19 -7.26 -8.56
N ASN A 70 4.23 -7.78 -7.36
CA ASN A 70 3.06 -8.35 -6.70
C ASN A 70 1.99 -7.26 -6.46
N PRO A 71 0.71 -7.64 -6.47
CA PRO A 71 -0.36 -6.73 -6.10
C PRO A 71 -0.14 -6.17 -4.69
N VAL A 72 -0.46 -4.89 -4.53
CA VAL A 72 -0.43 -4.21 -3.24
C VAL A 72 -1.85 -3.96 -2.74
N PRO A 73 -2.06 -3.89 -1.41
CA PRO A 73 -3.39 -3.59 -0.88
C PRO A 73 -3.80 -2.15 -1.19
N ILE A 74 -5.10 -1.95 -1.38
CA ILE A 74 -5.74 -0.64 -1.36
C ILE A 74 -6.84 -0.66 -0.31
N ILE A 75 -6.85 0.34 0.57
CA ILE A 75 -7.79 0.44 1.67
C ILE A 75 -8.42 1.83 1.64
N LEU A 76 -9.74 1.87 1.52
CA LEU A 76 -10.52 3.10 1.62
C LEU A 76 -11.04 3.21 3.05
N VAL A 77 -10.75 4.32 3.72
CA VAL A 77 -11.23 4.64 5.05
C VAL A 77 -12.11 5.89 4.96
N ASP A 78 -13.39 5.69 5.14
CA ASP A 78 -14.41 6.72 5.08
C ASP A 78 -15.50 6.48 6.12
N LYS A 79 -16.15 7.54 6.56
CA LYS A 79 -17.31 7.47 7.48
C LYS A 79 -18.53 6.80 6.84
N GLU A 80 -18.67 6.89 5.53
CA GLU A 80 -19.82 6.36 4.79
C GLU A 80 -19.71 4.87 4.42
N LEU A 81 -18.65 4.18 4.80
CA LEU A 81 -18.43 2.76 4.52
C LEU A 81 -18.60 2.39 3.04
N GLN A 82 -17.96 3.15 2.16
CA GLN A 82 -17.95 2.84 0.74
C GLN A 82 -17.03 1.66 0.42
N PHE A 83 -17.36 0.90 -0.61
CA PHE A 83 -16.52 -0.20 -1.09
C PHE A 83 -15.66 0.26 -2.26
N ILE A 84 -14.48 -0.35 -2.37
CA ILE A 84 -13.53 -0.09 -3.45
C ILE A 84 -13.16 -1.41 -4.13
N ASP A 85 -13.15 -1.40 -5.45
CA ASP A 85 -12.77 -2.57 -6.26
C ASP A 85 -11.25 -2.65 -6.46
N ASN A 86 -10.77 -3.80 -6.91
CA ASN A 86 -9.40 -3.97 -7.37
C ASN A 86 -9.18 -3.25 -8.69
N GLY A 87 -7.96 -2.79 -8.91
CA GLY A 87 -7.58 -2.10 -10.14
C GLY A 87 -6.09 -1.93 -10.28
N ILE A 88 -5.69 -0.87 -10.94
CA ILE A 88 -4.29 -0.50 -11.17
C ILE A 88 -4.00 0.88 -10.58
N LEU A 89 -2.73 1.23 -10.43
CA LEU A 89 -2.33 2.53 -9.86
C LEU A 89 -2.92 3.73 -10.62
N GLY A 90 -3.11 3.60 -11.93
CA GLY A 90 -3.75 4.63 -12.76
C GLY A 90 -5.21 4.93 -12.40
N ASP A 91 -5.88 4.02 -11.70
CA ASP A 91 -7.27 4.19 -11.28
C ASP A 91 -7.43 5.06 -10.01
N ILE A 92 -6.34 5.34 -9.32
CA ILE A 92 -6.38 6.09 -8.05
C ILE A 92 -6.85 7.53 -8.26
N ALA A 93 -6.31 8.24 -9.25
CA ALA A 93 -6.69 9.62 -9.51
C ALA A 93 -8.18 9.75 -9.91
N PRO A 94 -8.73 8.93 -10.82
CA PRO A 94 -10.16 8.90 -11.06
C PRO A 94 -11.01 8.62 -9.82
N THR A 95 -10.55 7.72 -8.96
CA THR A 95 -11.22 7.40 -7.70
C THR A 95 -11.26 8.59 -6.75
N ILE A 96 -10.14 9.32 -6.62
CA ILE A 96 -10.07 10.54 -5.81
C ILE A 96 -11.03 11.60 -6.34
N LEU A 97 -11.07 11.80 -7.65
CA LEU A 97 -11.98 12.79 -8.26
C LEU A 97 -13.44 12.46 -7.97
N GLU A 98 -13.82 11.19 -8.08
CA GLU A 98 -15.19 10.77 -7.76
C GLU A 98 -15.53 10.97 -6.28
N LEU A 99 -14.60 10.64 -5.36
CA LEU A 99 -14.77 10.92 -3.92
C LEU A 99 -14.96 12.41 -3.64
N MET A 100 -14.32 13.27 -4.41
CA MET A 100 -14.42 14.72 -4.29
C MET A 100 -15.65 15.29 -5.03
N GLY A 101 -16.39 14.49 -5.78
CA GLY A 101 -17.52 14.95 -6.61
C GLY A 101 -17.06 15.79 -7.81
N ILE A 102 -15.84 15.58 -8.28
CA ILE A 102 -15.27 16.29 -9.43
C ILE A 102 -15.34 15.39 -10.66
N GLU A 103 -15.85 15.94 -11.77
CA GLU A 103 -15.93 15.21 -13.03
C GLU A 103 -14.52 14.88 -13.56
N LYS A 104 -14.35 13.62 -13.98
CA LYS A 104 -13.11 13.15 -14.56
C LYS A 104 -12.86 13.77 -15.94
N PRO A 105 -11.72 14.42 -16.21
CA PRO A 105 -11.42 14.98 -17.52
C PRO A 105 -11.24 13.87 -18.58
N ALA A 106 -11.60 14.15 -19.81
CA ALA A 106 -11.54 13.19 -20.92
C ALA A 106 -10.12 12.67 -21.21
N ALA A 107 -9.08 13.44 -20.88
CA ALA A 107 -7.69 13.02 -21.01
C ALA A 107 -7.30 11.91 -20.02
N MET A 108 -8.05 11.74 -18.94
CA MET A 108 -7.85 10.69 -17.94
C MET A 108 -8.57 9.42 -18.39
N THR A 109 -7.81 8.43 -18.85
CA THR A 109 -8.34 7.23 -19.51
C THR A 109 -8.71 6.08 -18.58
N GLN A 110 -8.25 6.14 -17.33
CA GLN A 110 -8.54 5.12 -16.33
C GLN A 110 -9.87 5.39 -15.61
N HIS A 111 -10.28 4.47 -14.74
CA HIS A 111 -11.61 4.47 -14.15
C HIS A 111 -11.55 4.54 -12.63
N SER A 112 -12.61 5.09 -12.03
CA SER A 112 -12.80 5.03 -10.57
C SER A 112 -13.03 3.60 -10.12
N LEU A 113 -12.48 3.27 -8.96
CA LEU A 113 -12.64 1.98 -8.28
C LEU A 113 -13.78 1.99 -7.26
N LEU A 114 -14.46 3.10 -7.07
CA LEU A 114 -15.59 3.17 -6.15
C LEU A 114 -16.73 2.26 -6.62
N HIS A 115 -17.20 1.42 -5.71
CA HIS A 115 -18.36 0.61 -5.97
C HIS A 115 -19.62 1.45 -5.79
N PRO A 116 -20.55 1.50 -6.76
CA PRO A 116 -21.79 2.21 -6.59
C PRO A 116 -22.57 1.66 -5.39
N ILE A 117 -22.98 2.53 -4.48
CA ILE A 117 -23.88 2.14 -3.41
C ILE A 117 -25.20 1.79 -4.08
N GLN A 118 -25.54 0.51 -4.10
CA GLN A 118 -26.88 0.09 -4.50
C GLN A 118 -27.85 0.58 -3.42
N LYS A 119 -28.64 1.56 -3.79
CA LYS A 119 -29.75 2.03 -2.95
C LYS A 119 -30.89 1.02 -2.93
#